data_02ca11a26fe58f4772ccb6c98cd478e0
#
_entry.id   02ca11a26fe58f4772ccb6c98cd478e0
#
_cell.length_a   1.000
_cell.length_b   1.000
_cell.length_c   1.000
_cell.angle_alpha   90.00
_cell.angle_beta   90.00
_cell.angle_gamma   90.00
#
_symmetry.space_group_name_H-M   'P 1'
#
loop_
_entity.id
_entity.type
_entity.pdbx_description
1 polymer ?
#
loop_
_entity_poly.entity_id
_entity_poly.type
_entity_poly.pdbx_seq_one_letter_code
_entity_poly.pdbx_strand_id
1 'polypeptide(L)'
;MKIFEGCCTALITPFDKNNKVDFNEFKKIIDYQIRCGISALLFLGTTGEAATMTDNEKLEVVDFAVKYVNHRVKVLVGAGNNCTAKAIETAKAYEKLGVDALLEVTPYYNKTSQTGLIAHFSAIANAVKAPIILYNVPSRTGINIEVDTIYELSKVENIVGIKQAISNINEVQRTTQIPNFAVYCGEDALNLAFLAAGADGFISVASNIAPKDVIKVYDNFKQGNLTAARETMNNLLPLIKHLFIEVNPMPIKYAMNSSGYQVGACRLPLVEVSNENKSKIDQTLKDYDLSQN
;
A
#
# COMPACT_ATOMS: atom_id res chain seq x y z
N MET A 1 -12.48 -14.60 -1.13
CA MET A 1 -13.28 -13.37 -1.41
C MET A 1 -12.30 -12.24 -1.67
N LYS A 2 -12.40 -11.52 -2.81
CA LYS A 2 -11.54 -10.36 -3.10
C LYS A 2 -12.09 -9.12 -2.40
N ILE A 3 -11.23 -8.31 -1.78
CA ILE A 3 -11.63 -7.07 -1.11
C ILE A 3 -11.87 -5.97 -2.15
N PHE A 4 -11.00 -5.87 -3.15
CA PHE A 4 -11.12 -4.97 -4.28
C PHE A 4 -10.43 -5.58 -5.51
N GLU A 5 -10.72 -5.02 -6.68
CA GLU A 5 -9.95 -5.17 -7.91
C GLU A 5 -9.54 -3.76 -8.40
N GLY A 6 -8.42 -3.68 -9.12
CA GLY A 6 -7.92 -2.38 -9.59
C GLY A 6 -6.84 -1.79 -8.71
N CYS A 7 -6.92 -0.49 -8.41
CA CYS A 7 -5.88 0.22 -7.68
C CYS A 7 -6.33 0.61 -6.28
N CYS A 8 -5.46 0.29 -5.30
CA CYS A 8 -5.49 0.82 -3.95
C CYS A 8 -4.32 1.78 -3.76
N THR A 9 -4.56 2.99 -3.25
CA THR A 9 -3.47 3.91 -2.90
C THR A 9 -2.96 3.61 -1.50
N ALA A 10 -1.65 3.31 -1.39
CA ALA A 10 -0.94 3.34 -0.12
C ALA A 10 -0.74 4.81 0.29
N LEU A 11 -1.73 5.37 0.99
CA LEU A 11 -1.77 6.80 1.29
C LEU A 11 -0.62 7.25 2.18
N ILE A 12 -0.07 8.42 1.89
CA ILE A 12 0.74 9.17 2.85
C ILE A 12 -0.14 9.67 4.00
N THR A 13 0.45 9.89 5.16
CA THR A 13 -0.19 10.63 6.25
C THR A 13 0.34 12.07 6.23
N PRO A 14 -0.53 13.08 5.99
CA PRO A 14 -0.10 14.48 6.05
C PRO A 14 0.12 14.90 7.51
N PHE A 15 1.21 15.62 7.74
CA PHE A 15 1.53 16.23 9.05
C PHE A 15 1.59 17.74 8.94
N ASP A 16 1.05 18.43 9.94
CA ASP A 16 1.12 19.88 10.05
C ASP A 16 2.52 20.38 10.51
N LYS A 17 2.69 21.70 10.60
CA LYS A 17 3.92 22.32 11.08
C LYS A 17 4.29 21.98 12.53
N ASN A 18 3.35 21.45 13.31
CA ASN A 18 3.55 21.00 14.69
C ASN A 18 3.77 19.47 14.74
N ASN A 19 3.96 18.85 13.59
CA ASN A 19 4.17 17.41 13.45
C ASN A 19 2.97 16.54 13.90
N LYS A 20 1.75 17.11 13.85
CA LYS A 20 0.48 16.42 14.11
C LYS A 20 -0.18 16.03 12.80
N VAL A 21 -1.02 15.01 12.83
CA VAL A 21 -1.80 14.59 11.64
C VAL A 21 -2.70 15.75 11.19
N ASP A 22 -2.56 16.16 9.93
CA ASP A 22 -3.42 17.19 9.32
C ASP A 22 -4.63 16.52 8.67
N PHE A 23 -5.71 16.40 9.42
CA PHE A 23 -6.96 15.84 8.93
C PHE A 23 -7.64 16.68 7.85
N ASN A 24 -7.37 18.00 7.75
CA ASN A 24 -7.94 18.83 6.71
C ASN A 24 -7.27 18.56 5.36
N GLU A 25 -5.95 18.45 5.33
CA GLU A 25 -5.23 18.04 4.13
C GLU A 25 -5.54 16.58 3.78
N PHE A 26 -5.70 15.72 4.77
CA PHE A 26 -6.07 14.32 4.55
C PHE A 26 -7.43 14.19 3.84
N LYS A 27 -8.45 15.01 4.19
CA LYS A 27 -9.74 15.06 3.48
C LYS A 27 -9.55 15.37 2.00
N LYS A 28 -8.75 16.39 1.66
CA LYS A 28 -8.51 16.79 0.27
C LYS A 28 -7.88 15.65 -0.54
N ILE A 29 -6.88 14.97 0.05
CA ILE A 29 -6.21 13.83 -0.58
C ILE A 29 -7.19 12.68 -0.80
N ILE A 30 -7.96 12.30 0.21
CA ILE A 30 -8.97 11.23 0.10
C ILE A 30 -9.99 11.56 -0.99
N ASP A 31 -10.55 12.77 -0.99
CA ASP A 31 -11.54 13.18 -2.00
C ASP A 31 -10.94 13.22 -3.41
N TYR A 32 -9.68 13.65 -3.55
CA TYR A 32 -8.98 13.59 -4.82
C TYR A 32 -8.85 12.15 -5.32
N GLN A 33 -8.39 11.22 -4.49
CA GLN A 33 -8.25 9.81 -4.84
C GLN A 33 -9.59 9.20 -5.28
N ILE A 34 -10.65 9.45 -4.51
CA ILE A 34 -11.99 8.94 -4.82
C ILE A 34 -12.51 9.52 -6.15
N ARG A 35 -12.34 10.83 -6.39
CA ARG A 35 -12.73 11.44 -7.69
C ARG A 35 -11.96 10.87 -8.87
N CYS A 36 -10.73 10.42 -8.66
CA CYS A 36 -9.93 9.77 -9.70
C CYS A 36 -10.34 8.32 -9.97
N GLY A 37 -11.22 7.73 -9.17
CA GLY A 37 -11.74 6.37 -9.39
C GLY A 37 -10.93 5.27 -8.70
N ILE A 38 -10.20 5.60 -7.62
CA ILE A 38 -9.49 4.58 -6.85
C ILE A 38 -10.46 3.54 -6.28
N SER A 39 -10.07 2.26 -6.24
CA SER A 39 -10.91 1.17 -5.72
C SER A 39 -10.84 1.04 -4.20
N ALA A 40 -9.70 1.39 -3.62
CA ALA A 40 -9.44 1.27 -2.19
C ALA A 40 -8.38 2.27 -1.72
N LEU A 41 -8.38 2.54 -0.42
CA LEU A 41 -7.38 3.39 0.25
C LEU A 41 -6.75 2.60 1.40
N LEU A 42 -5.42 2.53 1.42
CA LEU A 42 -4.67 1.91 2.50
C LEU A 42 -4.10 3.00 3.40
N PHE A 43 -4.57 3.05 4.63
CA PHE A 43 -4.06 3.90 5.71
C PHE A 43 -3.04 3.16 6.56
N LEU A 44 -2.17 3.88 7.24
CA LEU A 44 -1.19 3.32 8.18
C LEU A 44 -0.31 2.20 7.60
N GLY A 45 -0.11 2.18 6.28
CA GLY A 45 0.94 1.38 5.67
C GLY A 45 2.32 1.99 5.89
N THR A 46 3.36 1.43 5.29
CA THR A 46 4.73 1.99 5.31
C THR A 46 4.75 3.43 4.82
N THR A 47 4.06 3.71 3.73
CA THR A 47 3.93 5.05 3.13
C THR A 47 3.18 6.04 4.04
N GLY A 48 2.28 5.53 4.86
CA GLY A 48 1.54 6.31 5.87
C GLY A 48 2.29 6.54 7.18
N GLU A 49 3.58 6.17 7.26
CA GLU A 49 4.46 6.41 8.41
C GLU A 49 3.94 5.85 9.77
N ALA A 50 3.20 4.75 9.73
CA ALA A 50 2.62 4.16 10.95
C ALA A 50 3.68 3.85 12.05
N ALA A 51 4.92 3.56 11.65
CA ALA A 51 6.01 3.26 12.59
C ALA A 51 6.43 4.46 13.48
N THR A 52 6.11 5.69 13.06
CA THR A 52 6.45 6.93 13.80
C THR A 52 5.25 7.53 14.56
N MET A 53 4.12 6.83 14.54
CA MET A 53 2.87 7.27 15.18
C MET A 53 2.63 6.51 16.48
N THR A 54 2.09 7.21 17.48
CA THR A 54 1.59 6.59 18.70
C THR A 54 0.34 5.75 18.43
N ASP A 55 0.01 4.81 19.30
CA ASP A 55 -1.18 3.97 19.14
C ASP A 55 -2.47 4.80 19.14
N ASN A 56 -2.53 5.89 19.93
CA ASN A 56 -3.66 6.81 19.92
C ASN A 56 -3.80 7.55 18.58
N GLU A 57 -2.71 8.09 18.03
CA GLU A 57 -2.74 8.72 16.70
C GLU A 57 -3.21 7.76 15.60
N LYS A 58 -2.78 6.50 15.67
CA LYS A 58 -3.22 5.47 14.72
C LYS A 58 -4.73 5.23 14.83
N LEU A 59 -5.26 5.10 16.06
CA LEU A 59 -6.69 4.92 16.28
C LEU A 59 -7.50 6.13 15.78
N GLU A 60 -7.03 7.36 16.01
CA GLU A 60 -7.66 8.59 15.48
C GLU A 60 -7.68 8.60 13.95
N VAL A 61 -6.58 8.19 13.31
CA VAL A 61 -6.51 8.11 11.83
C VAL A 61 -7.47 7.06 11.29
N VAL A 62 -7.57 5.88 11.91
CA VAL A 62 -8.48 4.83 11.45
C VAL A 62 -9.94 5.23 11.63
N ASP A 63 -10.30 5.76 12.80
CA ASP A 63 -11.65 6.24 13.08
C ASP A 63 -12.08 7.35 12.09
N PHE A 64 -11.18 8.32 11.88
CA PHE A 64 -11.36 9.36 10.88
C PHE A 64 -11.52 8.78 9.47
N ALA A 65 -10.65 7.84 9.06
CA ALA A 65 -10.67 7.25 7.73
C ALA A 65 -12.01 6.54 7.44
N VAL A 66 -12.45 5.67 8.35
CA VAL A 66 -13.71 4.94 8.18
C VAL A 66 -14.90 5.89 8.11
N LYS A 67 -14.98 6.87 9.02
CA LYS A 67 -16.07 7.86 9.04
C LYS A 67 -16.06 8.76 7.81
N TYR A 68 -14.88 9.25 7.41
CA TYR A 68 -14.80 10.21 6.30
C TYR A 68 -14.96 9.54 4.93
N VAL A 69 -14.35 8.38 4.73
CA VAL A 69 -14.53 7.61 3.48
C VAL A 69 -15.99 7.16 3.33
N ASN A 70 -16.65 6.80 4.43
CA ASN A 70 -18.07 6.47 4.49
C ASN A 70 -18.53 5.55 3.33
N HIS A 71 -17.88 4.41 3.19
CA HIS A 71 -18.16 3.38 2.18
C HIS A 71 -18.07 3.81 0.70
N ARG A 72 -17.54 5.00 0.39
CA ARG A 72 -17.34 5.45 -1.00
C ARG A 72 -16.32 4.58 -1.75
N VAL A 73 -15.32 4.09 -1.04
CA VAL A 73 -14.33 3.08 -1.51
C VAL A 73 -13.95 2.18 -0.33
N LYS A 74 -13.18 1.13 -0.57
CA LYS A 74 -12.71 0.24 0.50
C LYS A 74 -11.63 0.90 1.36
N VAL A 75 -11.73 0.73 2.68
CA VAL A 75 -10.75 1.20 3.67
C VAL A 75 -9.93 0.03 4.17
N LEU A 76 -8.65 -0.01 3.79
CA LEU A 76 -7.66 -0.95 4.28
C LEU A 76 -6.76 -0.26 5.31
N VAL A 77 -6.29 -0.99 6.31
CA VAL A 77 -5.43 -0.42 7.36
C VAL A 77 -4.25 -1.34 7.65
N GLY A 78 -3.04 -0.77 7.71
CA GLY A 78 -1.84 -1.48 8.15
C GLY A 78 -1.91 -1.75 9.66
N ALA A 79 -1.92 -3.03 10.06
CA ALA A 79 -2.05 -3.46 11.45
C ALA A 79 -0.88 -4.35 11.94
N GLY A 80 0.00 -4.79 11.02
CA GLY A 80 1.08 -5.72 11.32
C GLY A 80 2.10 -5.22 12.33
N ASN A 81 2.56 -6.14 13.17
CA ASN A 81 3.57 -5.90 14.19
C ASN A 81 4.49 -7.12 14.31
N ASN A 82 5.75 -6.90 14.73
CA ASN A 82 6.70 -7.99 14.96
C ASN A 82 6.49 -8.72 16.32
N CYS A 83 5.50 -8.31 17.07
CA CYS A 83 4.99 -8.99 18.27
C CYS A 83 3.56 -9.47 18.01
N THR A 84 3.33 -10.78 18.00
CA THR A 84 2.01 -11.39 17.69
C THR A 84 0.91 -10.85 18.61
N ALA A 85 1.18 -10.69 19.90
CA ALA A 85 0.18 -10.17 20.86
C ALA A 85 -0.22 -8.73 20.52
N LYS A 86 0.74 -7.88 20.14
CA LYS A 86 0.49 -6.50 19.71
C LYS A 86 -0.26 -6.44 18.38
N ALA A 87 0.08 -7.29 17.43
CA ALA A 87 -0.67 -7.40 16.16
C ALA A 87 -2.14 -7.77 16.41
N ILE A 88 -2.40 -8.74 17.28
CA ILE A 88 -3.76 -9.14 17.69
C ILE A 88 -4.52 -7.98 18.36
N GLU A 89 -3.87 -7.27 19.29
CA GLU A 89 -4.46 -6.12 19.97
C GLU A 89 -4.87 -5.03 18.96
N THR A 90 -3.95 -4.70 18.06
CA THR A 90 -4.17 -3.70 16.99
C THR A 90 -5.28 -4.14 16.03
N ALA A 91 -5.23 -5.39 15.56
CA ALA A 91 -6.23 -5.93 14.64
C ALA A 91 -7.65 -5.86 15.25
N LYS A 92 -7.81 -6.25 16.51
CA LYS A 92 -9.09 -6.14 17.24
C LYS A 92 -9.57 -4.70 17.41
N ALA A 93 -8.65 -3.77 17.65
CA ALA A 93 -9.00 -2.37 17.78
C ALA A 93 -9.51 -1.78 16.46
N TYR A 94 -8.84 -2.09 15.34
CA TYR A 94 -9.24 -1.60 14.01
C TYR A 94 -10.49 -2.28 13.48
N GLU A 95 -10.67 -3.58 13.74
CA GLU A 95 -11.92 -4.29 13.41
C GLU A 95 -13.15 -3.61 14.04
N LYS A 96 -13.06 -3.21 15.32
CA LYS A 96 -14.14 -2.49 16.02
C LYS A 96 -14.51 -1.14 15.38
N LEU A 97 -13.58 -0.52 14.66
CA LEU A 97 -13.79 0.74 13.94
C LEU A 97 -14.44 0.52 12.57
N GLY A 98 -14.58 -0.73 12.10
CA GLY A 98 -15.29 -1.07 10.88
C GLY A 98 -14.46 -0.96 9.60
N VAL A 99 -13.17 -1.27 9.64
CA VAL A 99 -12.31 -1.34 8.46
C VAL A 99 -12.73 -2.49 7.53
N ASP A 100 -12.55 -2.34 6.21
CA ASP A 100 -12.89 -3.39 5.24
C ASP A 100 -11.86 -4.52 5.19
N ALA A 101 -10.59 -4.25 5.48
CA ALA A 101 -9.53 -5.25 5.61
C ALA A 101 -8.32 -4.74 6.38
N LEU A 102 -7.56 -5.68 6.93
CA LEU A 102 -6.29 -5.45 7.62
C LEU A 102 -5.13 -5.86 6.69
N LEU A 103 -4.07 -5.03 6.64
CA LEU A 103 -2.82 -5.37 5.97
C LEU A 103 -1.79 -5.77 7.02
N GLU A 104 -1.39 -7.04 7.03
CA GLU A 104 -0.49 -7.61 8.03
C GLU A 104 0.89 -7.90 7.43
N VAL A 105 1.89 -7.09 7.80
CA VAL A 105 3.27 -7.28 7.36
C VAL A 105 3.93 -8.42 8.14
N THR A 106 4.88 -9.11 7.49
CA THR A 106 5.71 -10.12 8.17
C THR A 106 6.46 -9.52 9.36
N PRO A 107 6.69 -10.30 10.44
CA PRO A 107 7.53 -9.85 11.56
C PRO A 107 8.90 -9.38 11.06
N TYR A 108 9.21 -8.12 11.31
CA TYR A 108 10.47 -7.46 10.99
C TYR A 108 11.41 -7.49 12.19
N TYR A 109 12.73 -7.39 11.95
CA TYR A 109 13.79 -7.41 12.95
C TYR A 109 13.98 -8.78 13.61
N ASN A 110 13.03 -9.28 14.42
CA ASN A 110 13.03 -10.60 15.07
C ASN A 110 12.52 -11.70 14.12
N LYS A 111 13.03 -11.77 12.91
CA LYS A 111 12.65 -12.72 11.85
C LYS A 111 12.39 -14.13 12.39
N THR A 112 11.40 -14.80 11.78
CA THR A 112 11.02 -16.16 12.18
C THR A 112 11.17 -17.14 11.01
N SER A 113 10.87 -18.43 11.23
CA SER A 113 10.79 -19.47 10.20
C SER A 113 9.44 -19.42 9.46
N GLN A 114 9.31 -20.19 8.36
CA GLN A 114 8.02 -20.33 7.66
C GLN A 114 6.92 -20.88 8.58
N THR A 115 7.24 -21.88 9.42
CA THR A 115 6.32 -22.39 10.45
C THR A 115 5.91 -21.30 11.45
N GLY A 116 6.85 -20.42 11.83
CA GLY A 116 6.57 -19.29 12.69
C GLY A 116 5.68 -18.23 12.02
N LEU A 117 5.82 -18.00 10.69
CA LEU A 117 4.91 -17.15 9.92
C LEU A 117 3.49 -17.71 9.91
N ILE A 118 3.35 -19.04 9.68
CA ILE A 118 2.03 -19.71 9.75
C ILE A 118 1.41 -19.52 11.13
N ALA A 119 2.17 -19.77 12.20
CA ALA A 119 1.67 -19.62 13.57
C ALA A 119 1.27 -18.16 13.87
N HIS A 120 2.10 -17.19 13.47
CA HIS A 120 1.87 -15.76 13.69
C HIS A 120 0.59 -15.28 13.01
N PHE A 121 0.48 -15.47 11.69
CA PHE A 121 -0.67 -15.00 10.92
C PHE A 121 -1.97 -15.76 11.27
N SER A 122 -1.90 -17.06 11.53
CA SER A 122 -3.05 -17.82 11.99
C SER A 122 -3.55 -17.35 13.36
N ALA A 123 -2.65 -17.01 14.29
CA ALA A 123 -3.04 -16.48 15.59
C ALA A 123 -3.75 -15.12 15.46
N ILE A 124 -3.29 -14.23 14.56
CA ILE A 124 -3.96 -12.96 14.27
C ILE A 124 -5.33 -13.22 13.65
N ALA A 125 -5.38 -14.06 12.61
CA ALA A 125 -6.61 -14.39 11.89
C ALA A 125 -7.68 -15.00 12.81
N ASN A 126 -7.30 -15.90 13.69
CA ASN A 126 -8.24 -16.52 14.66
C ASN A 126 -8.76 -15.53 15.72
N ALA A 127 -8.12 -14.37 15.88
CA ALA A 127 -8.50 -13.38 16.88
C ALA A 127 -9.49 -12.31 16.37
N VAL A 128 -9.72 -12.22 15.05
CA VAL A 128 -10.60 -11.25 14.38
C VAL A 128 -11.41 -11.91 13.28
N LYS A 129 -12.49 -11.26 12.86
CA LYS A 129 -13.30 -11.66 11.69
C LYS A 129 -12.96 -10.83 10.44
N ALA A 130 -12.33 -9.68 10.64
CA ALA A 130 -11.96 -8.79 9.56
C ALA A 130 -11.05 -9.52 8.55
N PRO A 131 -11.27 -9.33 7.24
CA PRO A 131 -10.42 -9.89 6.21
C PRO A 131 -8.97 -9.42 6.37
N ILE A 132 -8.03 -10.35 6.18
CA ILE A 132 -6.59 -10.10 6.27
C ILE A 132 -5.95 -10.24 4.90
N ILE A 133 -5.18 -9.23 4.50
CA ILE A 133 -4.26 -9.27 3.38
C ILE A 133 -2.85 -9.37 3.97
N LEU A 134 -2.13 -10.43 3.65
CA LEU A 134 -0.73 -10.58 4.04
C LEU A 134 0.13 -9.54 3.32
N TYR A 135 1.21 -9.09 3.93
CA TYR A 135 2.16 -8.20 3.28
C TYR A 135 3.56 -8.78 3.29
N ASN A 136 4.01 -9.17 2.12
CA ASN A 136 5.35 -9.71 1.88
C ASN A 136 6.25 -8.64 1.28
N VAL A 137 7.27 -8.20 2.03
CA VAL A 137 8.23 -7.15 1.63
C VAL A 137 9.62 -7.45 2.15
N PRO A 138 10.30 -8.47 1.59
CA PRO A 138 11.58 -8.96 2.10
C PRO A 138 12.68 -7.89 2.17
N SER A 139 12.65 -6.91 1.28
CA SER A 139 13.59 -5.77 1.27
C SER A 139 13.53 -4.92 2.54
N ARG A 140 12.41 -4.94 3.27
CA ARG A 140 12.23 -4.20 4.53
C ARG A 140 12.27 -5.08 5.76
N THR A 141 11.73 -6.29 5.66
CA THR A 141 11.55 -7.17 6.83
C THR A 141 12.68 -8.20 6.98
N GLY A 142 13.40 -8.46 5.87
CA GLY A 142 14.46 -9.46 5.81
C GLY A 142 13.94 -10.90 5.85
N ILE A 143 12.64 -11.12 5.64
CA ILE A 143 12.01 -12.44 5.53
C ILE A 143 11.02 -12.47 4.38
N ASN A 144 11.05 -13.55 3.59
CA ASN A 144 10.09 -13.83 2.52
C ASN A 144 9.03 -14.81 3.01
N ILE A 145 7.77 -14.64 2.60
CA ILE A 145 6.75 -15.67 2.75
C ILE A 145 6.84 -16.57 1.51
N GLU A 146 7.29 -17.80 1.70
CA GLU A 146 7.41 -18.76 0.60
C GLU A 146 6.03 -19.15 0.06
N VAL A 147 5.94 -19.54 -1.22
CA VAL A 147 4.66 -19.86 -1.88
C VAL A 147 3.90 -20.96 -1.15
N ASP A 148 4.60 -21.98 -0.66
CA ASP A 148 3.98 -23.09 0.08
C ASP A 148 3.41 -22.60 1.43
N THR A 149 4.06 -21.63 2.08
CA THR A 149 3.56 -20.96 3.29
C THR A 149 2.33 -20.11 2.99
N ILE A 150 2.32 -19.39 1.85
CA ILE A 150 1.14 -18.65 1.40
C ILE A 150 -0.02 -19.60 1.15
N TYR A 151 0.22 -20.74 0.52
CA TYR A 151 -0.79 -21.76 0.28
C TYR A 151 -1.38 -22.30 1.59
N GLU A 152 -0.56 -22.61 2.60
CA GLU A 152 -1.06 -23.03 3.92
C GLU A 152 -1.89 -21.92 4.60
N LEU A 153 -1.43 -20.68 4.55
CA LEU A 153 -2.16 -19.52 5.11
C LEU A 153 -3.47 -19.23 4.37
N SER A 154 -3.55 -19.50 3.08
CA SER A 154 -4.78 -19.30 2.30
C SER A 154 -5.94 -20.24 2.70
N LYS A 155 -5.66 -21.29 3.48
CA LYS A 155 -6.68 -22.18 4.06
C LYS A 155 -7.37 -21.59 5.29
N VAL A 156 -6.83 -20.51 5.85
CA VAL A 156 -7.45 -19.79 6.98
C VAL A 156 -8.51 -18.85 6.41
N GLU A 157 -9.75 -19.00 6.86
CA GLU A 157 -10.96 -18.43 6.24
C GLU A 157 -10.89 -16.92 5.95
N ASN A 158 -10.34 -16.13 6.88
CA ASN A 158 -10.27 -14.67 6.75
C ASN A 158 -8.91 -14.15 6.25
N ILE A 159 -7.97 -15.01 5.90
CA ILE A 159 -6.77 -14.63 5.14
C ILE A 159 -7.11 -14.71 3.65
N VAL A 160 -7.44 -13.56 3.05
CA VAL A 160 -8.10 -13.49 1.75
C VAL A 160 -7.18 -13.08 0.59
N GLY A 161 -5.94 -12.73 0.87
CA GLY A 161 -5.00 -12.32 -0.16
C GLY A 161 -3.65 -11.89 0.37
N ILE A 162 -2.80 -11.43 -0.55
CA ILE A 162 -1.45 -10.97 -0.27
C ILE A 162 -1.07 -9.76 -1.11
N LYS A 163 -0.41 -8.78 -0.48
CA LYS A 163 0.39 -7.76 -1.17
C LYS A 163 1.80 -8.29 -1.31
N GLN A 164 2.25 -8.48 -2.55
CA GLN A 164 3.60 -8.93 -2.89
C GLN A 164 4.47 -7.74 -3.34
N ALA A 165 5.49 -7.37 -2.57
CA ALA A 165 6.51 -6.41 -2.93
C ALA A 165 7.84 -7.14 -3.19
N ILE A 166 7.85 -7.97 -4.23
CA ILE A 166 8.96 -8.79 -4.70
C ILE A 166 9.13 -8.63 -6.21
N SER A 167 10.32 -8.94 -6.72
CA SER A 167 10.63 -8.92 -8.15
C SER A 167 10.56 -10.29 -8.84
N ASN A 168 10.40 -11.38 -8.08
CA ASN A 168 10.33 -12.72 -8.63
C ASN A 168 8.94 -13.04 -9.19
N ILE A 169 8.75 -12.79 -10.49
CA ILE A 169 7.47 -13.01 -11.18
C ILE A 169 7.05 -14.49 -11.17
N ASN A 170 7.98 -15.43 -11.10
CA ASN A 170 7.62 -16.86 -11.01
C ASN A 170 6.92 -17.17 -9.67
N GLU A 171 7.34 -16.57 -8.56
CA GLU A 171 6.64 -16.70 -7.27
C GLU A 171 5.26 -16.05 -7.32
N VAL A 172 5.14 -14.89 -7.97
CA VAL A 172 3.85 -14.23 -8.19
C VAL A 172 2.92 -15.14 -8.96
N GLN A 173 3.37 -15.67 -10.11
CA GLN A 173 2.57 -16.56 -10.96
C GLN A 173 2.11 -17.82 -10.22
N ARG A 174 2.98 -18.41 -9.39
CA ARG A 174 2.58 -19.55 -8.54
C ARG A 174 1.54 -19.14 -7.49
N THR A 175 1.70 -17.97 -6.89
CA THR A 175 0.76 -17.46 -5.89
C THR A 175 -0.62 -17.18 -6.49
N THR A 176 -0.69 -16.68 -7.73
CA THR A 176 -1.99 -16.40 -8.41
C THR A 176 -2.75 -17.68 -8.77
N GLN A 177 -2.13 -18.87 -8.69
CA GLN A 177 -2.82 -20.14 -8.87
C GLN A 177 -3.60 -20.60 -7.62
N ILE A 178 -3.43 -19.93 -6.48
CA ILE A 178 -4.14 -20.27 -5.24
C ILE A 178 -5.62 -19.88 -5.40
N PRO A 179 -6.56 -20.84 -5.31
CA PRO A 179 -7.98 -20.55 -5.52
C PRO A 179 -8.54 -19.56 -4.48
N ASN A 180 -9.39 -18.64 -4.92
CA ASN A 180 -10.08 -17.66 -4.06
C ASN A 180 -9.17 -16.77 -3.19
N PHE A 181 -7.90 -16.61 -3.60
CA PHE A 181 -6.89 -15.83 -2.90
C PHE A 181 -6.42 -14.67 -3.78
N ALA A 182 -6.57 -13.44 -3.30
CA ALA A 182 -6.23 -12.25 -4.07
C ALA A 182 -4.73 -11.94 -4.01
N VAL A 183 -4.15 -11.56 -5.15
CA VAL A 183 -2.74 -11.15 -5.24
C VAL A 183 -2.67 -9.69 -5.71
N TYR A 184 -2.04 -8.83 -4.93
CA TYR A 184 -1.86 -7.42 -5.24
C TYR A 184 -0.38 -7.08 -5.43
N CYS A 185 -0.07 -6.35 -6.50
CA CYS A 185 1.28 -5.81 -6.69
C CYS A 185 1.59 -4.73 -5.66
N GLY A 186 2.70 -4.87 -4.97
CA GLY A 186 3.23 -3.88 -4.02
C GLY A 186 4.47 -3.14 -4.53
N GLU A 187 4.82 -3.33 -5.82
CA GLU A 187 6.00 -2.78 -6.49
C GLU A 187 5.56 -2.05 -7.77
N ASP A 188 5.39 -0.73 -7.71
CA ASP A 188 4.77 0.06 -8.78
C ASP A 188 5.39 -0.18 -10.16
N ALA A 189 6.72 -0.36 -10.24
CA ALA A 189 7.41 -0.62 -11.50
C ALA A 189 7.03 -1.96 -12.15
N LEU A 190 6.42 -2.87 -11.41
CA LEU A 190 6.05 -4.21 -11.86
C LEU A 190 4.53 -4.40 -12.05
N ASN A 191 3.73 -3.34 -11.92
CA ASN A 191 2.28 -3.41 -11.97
C ASN A 191 1.77 -4.20 -13.19
N LEU A 192 2.25 -3.88 -14.39
CA LEU A 192 1.83 -4.56 -15.61
C LEU A 192 2.28 -6.03 -15.66
N ALA A 193 3.50 -6.33 -15.18
CA ALA A 193 4.00 -7.70 -15.12
C ALA A 193 3.18 -8.57 -14.14
N PHE A 194 2.76 -7.98 -13.01
CA PHE A 194 1.89 -8.67 -12.06
C PHE A 194 0.51 -8.96 -12.64
N LEU A 195 -0.09 -8.02 -13.40
CA LEU A 195 -1.35 -8.28 -14.10
C LEU A 195 -1.19 -9.41 -15.11
N ALA A 196 -0.11 -9.42 -15.87
CA ALA A 196 0.18 -10.49 -16.82
C ALA A 196 0.39 -11.85 -16.13
N ALA A 197 0.88 -11.87 -14.88
CA ALA A 197 0.99 -13.05 -14.05
C ALA A 197 -0.34 -13.47 -13.38
N GLY A 198 -1.42 -12.68 -13.53
CA GLY A 198 -2.74 -13.00 -12.99
C GLY A 198 -3.12 -12.27 -11.70
N ALA A 199 -2.40 -11.22 -11.32
CA ALA A 199 -2.75 -10.44 -10.13
C ALA A 199 -4.08 -9.67 -10.29
N ASP A 200 -4.71 -9.39 -9.14
CA ASP A 200 -6.04 -8.77 -9.06
C ASP A 200 -5.99 -7.24 -9.05
N GLY A 201 -4.83 -6.67 -8.81
CA GLY A 201 -4.65 -5.22 -8.76
C GLY A 201 -3.36 -4.79 -8.09
N PHE A 202 -3.32 -3.53 -7.65
CA PHE A 202 -2.15 -2.87 -7.09
C PHE A 202 -2.43 -2.27 -5.73
N ILE A 203 -1.41 -2.20 -4.87
CA ILE A 203 -1.36 -1.35 -3.69
C ILE A 203 -0.17 -0.40 -3.89
N SER A 204 -0.44 0.73 -4.50
CA SER A 204 0.50 1.63 -5.18
C SER A 204 0.91 2.83 -4.32
N VAL A 205 2.15 3.27 -4.42
CA VAL A 205 2.66 4.55 -3.92
C VAL A 205 2.50 5.65 -4.97
N ALA A 206 2.80 5.35 -6.24
CA ALA A 206 2.72 6.31 -7.33
C ALA A 206 1.31 6.89 -7.50
N SER A 207 0.28 6.13 -7.14
CA SER A 207 -1.11 6.59 -7.16
C SER A 207 -1.41 7.75 -6.19
N ASN A 208 -0.55 8.07 -5.22
CA ASN A 208 -0.73 9.28 -4.41
C ASN A 208 -0.70 10.55 -5.26
N ILE A 209 0.08 10.56 -6.35
CA ILE A 209 0.29 11.74 -7.21
C ILE A 209 -0.24 11.55 -8.64
N ALA A 210 -0.24 10.32 -9.17
CA ALA A 210 -0.70 9.98 -10.51
C ALA A 210 -1.76 8.85 -10.50
N PRO A 211 -2.89 9.01 -9.75
CA PRO A 211 -3.86 7.93 -9.57
C PRO A 211 -4.53 7.50 -10.87
N LYS A 212 -4.90 8.44 -11.75
CA LYS A 212 -5.60 8.10 -13.00
C LYS A 212 -4.71 7.28 -13.95
N ASP A 213 -3.43 7.61 -14.04
CA ASP A 213 -2.53 6.85 -14.92
C ASP A 213 -2.25 5.46 -14.36
N VAL A 214 -2.11 5.30 -13.03
CA VAL A 214 -1.98 3.98 -12.41
C VAL A 214 -3.25 3.15 -12.65
N ILE A 215 -4.43 3.74 -12.48
CA ILE A 215 -5.72 3.10 -12.77
C ILE A 215 -5.81 2.73 -14.25
N LYS A 216 -5.39 3.62 -15.17
CA LYS A 216 -5.42 3.41 -16.61
C LYS A 216 -4.56 2.21 -17.06
N VAL A 217 -3.45 1.91 -16.38
CA VAL A 217 -2.69 0.68 -16.63
C VAL A 217 -3.56 -0.55 -16.40
N TYR A 218 -4.28 -0.58 -15.28
CA TYR A 218 -5.17 -1.67 -14.92
C TYR A 218 -6.35 -1.79 -15.92
N ASP A 219 -7.04 -0.69 -16.19
CA ASP A 219 -8.23 -0.67 -17.04
C ASP A 219 -7.91 -1.09 -18.47
N ASN A 220 -6.84 -0.55 -19.06
CA ASN A 220 -6.39 -0.94 -20.40
C ASN A 220 -6.05 -2.44 -20.46
N PHE A 221 -5.35 -2.96 -19.45
CA PHE A 221 -5.03 -4.38 -19.38
C PHE A 221 -6.29 -5.25 -19.33
N LYS A 222 -7.24 -4.91 -18.46
CA LYS A 222 -8.50 -5.66 -18.28
C LYS A 222 -9.40 -5.62 -19.53
N GLN A 223 -9.32 -4.54 -20.31
CA GLN A 223 -10.02 -4.40 -21.61
C GLN A 223 -9.29 -5.10 -22.75
N GLY A 224 -8.13 -5.72 -22.53
CA GLY A 224 -7.32 -6.37 -23.56
C GLY A 224 -6.46 -5.40 -24.39
N ASN A 225 -6.42 -4.12 -24.04
CA ASN A 225 -5.64 -3.08 -24.72
C ASN A 225 -4.17 -3.08 -24.23
N LEU A 226 -3.45 -4.19 -24.49
CA LEU A 226 -2.10 -4.40 -23.97
C LEU A 226 -1.09 -3.33 -24.42
N THR A 227 -1.22 -2.84 -25.65
CA THR A 227 -0.35 -1.77 -26.16
C THR A 227 -0.54 -0.49 -25.34
N ALA A 228 -1.77 -0.06 -25.13
CA ALA A 228 -2.08 1.13 -24.34
C ALA A 228 -1.68 0.96 -22.85
N ALA A 229 -1.88 -0.23 -22.28
CA ALA A 229 -1.42 -0.53 -20.93
C ALA A 229 0.11 -0.38 -20.79
N ARG A 230 0.86 -0.91 -21.76
CA ARG A 230 2.33 -0.81 -21.82
C ARG A 230 2.81 0.62 -22.01
N GLU A 231 2.19 1.37 -22.90
CA GLU A 231 2.53 2.77 -23.15
C GLU A 231 2.29 3.61 -21.89
N THR A 232 1.14 3.45 -21.23
CA THR A 232 0.85 4.12 -19.96
C THR A 232 1.87 3.75 -18.88
N MET A 233 2.21 2.46 -18.77
CA MET A 233 3.21 2.00 -17.81
C MET A 233 4.59 2.59 -18.10
N ASN A 234 5.03 2.61 -19.36
CA ASN A 234 6.31 3.18 -19.78
C ASN A 234 6.41 4.67 -19.45
N ASN A 235 5.31 5.41 -19.59
CA ASN A 235 5.26 6.83 -19.23
C ASN A 235 5.35 7.04 -17.70
N LEU A 236 4.82 6.10 -16.91
CA LEU A 236 4.91 6.14 -15.44
C LEU A 236 6.31 5.79 -14.90
N LEU A 237 7.08 4.95 -15.61
CA LEU A 237 8.35 4.42 -15.10
C LEU A 237 9.35 5.50 -14.65
N PRO A 238 9.58 6.63 -15.36
CA PRO A 238 10.46 7.69 -14.91
C PRO A 238 10.00 8.32 -13.59
N LEU A 239 8.68 8.55 -13.44
CA LEU A 239 8.09 9.06 -12.21
C LEU A 239 8.28 8.06 -11.07
N ILE A 240 7.90 6.80 -11.27
CA ILE A 240 8.05 5.73 -10.28
C ILE A 240 9.52 5.62 -9.83
N LYS A 241 10.48 5.62 -10.78
CA LYS A 241 11.91 5.57 -10.46
C LYS A 241 12.32 6.65 -9.46
N HIS A 242 11.85 7.88 -9.64
CA HIS A 242 12.24 8.99 -8.77
C HIS A 242 11.40 9.06 -7.49
N LEU A 243 10.20 8.49 -7.45
CA LEU A 243 9.45 8.31 -6.21
C LEU A 243 10.07 7.26 -5.26
N PHE A 244 11.02 6.46 -5.75
CA PHE A 244 11.78 5.47 -4.98
C PHE A 244 13.30 5.71 -5.03
N ILE A 245 13.75 6.92 -5.40
CA ILE A 245 15.18 7.27 -5.47
C ILE A 245 15.83 7.29 -4.08
N GLU A 246 15.04 7.52 -3.05
CA GLU A 246 15.39 7.36 -1.64
C GLU A 246 14.30 6.54 -0.93
N VAL A 247 14.45 6.36 0.39
CA VAL A 247 13.50 5.55 1.16
C VAL A 247 12.09 6.15 1.12
N ASN A 248 11.12 5.37 0.62
CA ASN A 248 9.70 5.73 0.68
C ASN A 248 9.25 5.80 2.17
N PRO A 249 8.53 6.89 2.58
CA PRO A 249 7.80 7.88 1.80
C PRO A 249 8.49 9.23 1.54
N MET A 250 9.80 9.37 1.80
CA MET A 250 10.48 10.67 1.66
C MET A 250 10.26 11.29 0.26
N PRO A 251 10.53 10.58 -0.88
CA PRO A 251 10.37 11.16 -2.21
C PRO A 251 8.91 11.47 -2.56
N ILE A 252 7.96 10.61 -2.21
CA ILE A 252 6.55 10.86 -2.54
C ILE A 252 5.99 12.08 -1.79
N LYS A 253 6.32 12.27 -0.50
CA LYS A 253 5.90 13.46 0.24
C LYS A 253 6.54 14.73 -0.34
N TYR A 254 7.80 14.66 -0.73
CA TYR A 254 8.45 15.76 -1.44
C TYR A 254 7.74 16.09 -2.75
N ALA A 255 7.50 15.09 -3.59
CA ALA A 255 6.82 15.27 -4.88
C ALA A 255 5.42 15.87 -4.72
N MET A 256 4.63 15.41 -3.73
CA MET A 256 3.31 15.96 -3.45
C MET A 256 3.39 17.42 -2.99
N ASN A 257 4.32 17.78 -2.09
CA ASN A 257 4.53 19.17 -1.68
C ASN A 257 4.94 20.05 -2.87
N SER A 258 5.86 19.60 -3.74
CA SER A 258 6.27 20.31 -4.96
C SER A 258 5.11 20.47 -5.96
N SER A 259 4.10 19.60 -5.90
CA SER A 259 2.91 19.66 -6.74
C SER A 259 1.74 20.45 -6.10
N GLY A 260 1.98 21.15 -4.99
CA GLY A 260 1.02 22.05 -4.36
C GLY A 260 0.17 21.46 -3.23
N TYR A 261 0.38 20.19 -2.85
CA TYR A 261 -0.21 19.62 -1.63
C TYR A 261 0.54 20.13 -0.39
N GLN A 262 -0.10 20.10 0.77
CA GLN A 262 0.50 20.52 2.04
C GLN A 262 0.66 19.32 2.97
N VAL A 263 1.40 18.30 2.50
CA VAL A 263 1.52 17.03 3.23
C VAL A 263 2.58 17.03 4.33
N GLY A 264 3.33 18.13 4.46
CA GLY A 264 4.36 18.31 5.48
C GLY A 264 5.59 17.43 5.26
N ALA A 265 6.48 17.43 6.24
CA ALA A 265 7.68 16.59 6.25
C ALA A 265 7.39 15.18 6.78
N CYS A 266 8.33 14.27 6.57
CA CYS A 266 8.34 12.98 7.27
C CYS A 266 8.75 13.18 8.73
N ARG A 267 8.31 12.29 9.61
CA ARG A 267 8.77 12.22 11.00
C ARG A 267 10.10 11.46 11.10
N LEU A 268 10.97 11.87 12.02
CA LEU A 268 12.19 11.11 12.31
C LEU A 268 11.86 9.64 12.64
N PRO A 269 12.68 8.66 12.19
CA PRO A 269 14.05 8.82 11.67
C PRO A 269 14.14 9.20 10.18
N LEU A 270 13.00 9.34 9.48
CA LEU A 270 13.01 9.79 8.09
C LEU A 270 13.28 11.29 8.03
N VAL A 271 14.05 11.69 7.02
CA VAL A 271 14.49 13.07 6.83
C VAL A 271 14.03 13.60 5.48
N GLU A 272 14.35 14.85 5.17
CA GLU A 272 14.11 15.39 3.84
C GLU A 272 14.97 14.70 2.78
N VAL A 273 14.43 14.60 1.59
CA VAL A 273 15.16 14.14 0.39
C VAL A 273 16.38 15.05 0.16
N SER A 274 17.51 14.46 -0.25
CA SER A 274 18.73 15.20 -0.57
C SER A 274 18.48 16.22 -1.69
N ASN A 275 19.22 17.36 -1.69
CA ASN A 275 19.04 18.41 -2.69
C ASN A 275 19.28 17.90 -4.12
N GLU A 276 20.22 16.99 -4.31
CA GLU A 276 20.47 16.35 -5.61
C GLU A 276 19.22 15.60 -6.09
N ASN A 277 18.61 14.81 -5.22
CA ASN A 277 17.44 14.01 -5.57
C ASN A 277 16.15 14.85 -5.66
N LYS A 278 16.03 15.95 -4.88
CA LYS A 278 14.98 16.97 -5.07
C LYS A 278 14.98 17.49 -6.51
N SER A 279 16.16 17.87 -7.03
CA SER A 279 16.29 18.37 -8.40
C SER A 279 15.86 17.34 -9.46
N LYS A 280 16.16 16.05 -9.23
CA LYS A 280 15.74 14.97 -10.14
C LYS A 280 14.23 14.75 -10.10
N ILE A 281 13.63 14.81 -8.91
CA ILE A 281 12.17 14.71 -8.75
C ILE A 281 11.49 15.89 -9.42
N ASP A 282 11.94 17.13 -9.17
CA ASP A 282 11.36 18.34 -9.77
C ASP A 282 11.45 18.33 -11.30
N GLN A 283 12.57 17.85 -11.86
CA GLN A 283 12.68 17.70 -13.31
C GLN A 283 11.68 16.68 -13.84
N THR A 284 11.54 15.54 -13.15
CA THR A 284 10.57 14.51 -13.56
C THR A 284 9.14 15.04 -13.48
N LEU A 285 8.78 15.79 -12.44
CA LEU A 285 7.44 16.39 -12.31
C LEU A 285 7.14 17.42 -13.40
N LYS A 286 8.16 18.14 -13.90
CA LYS A 286 8.02 19.04 -15.05
C LYS A 286 7.83 18.31 -16.36
N ASP A 287 8.55 17.18 -16.53
CA ASP A 287 8.49 16.36 -17.75
C ASP A 287 7.25 15.49 -17.79
N TYR A 288 6.66 15.17 -16.62
CA TYR A 288 5.47 14.37 -16.45
C TYR A 288 4.21 15.24 -16.37
N ASP A 289 3.30 15.09 -17.32
CA ASP A 289 2.05 15.87 -17.34
C ASP A 289 1.05 15.37 -16.27
N LEU A 290 1.10 16.02 -15.10
CA LEU A 290 0.15 15.76 -14.01
C LEU A 290 -1.25 16.32 -14.28
N SER A 291 -1.49 17.12 -15.32
CA SER A 291 -2.79 17.71 -15.61
C SER A 291 -3.86 16.67 -15.95
N GLN A 292 -3.43 15.50 -16.37
CA GLN A 292 -4.31 14.35 -16.68
C GLN A 292 -4.76 13.59 -15.42
N ASN A 293 -4.17 13.86 -14.26
CA ASN A 293 -4.40 13.17 -12.98
C ASN A 293 -5.27 13.95 -12.00
#